data_76cbb4158c53c4527a6283d4b67c30fb
#
_entry.id   76cbb4158c53c4527a6283d4b67c30fb
#
_cell.length_a   1.000
_cell.length_b   1.000
_cell.length_c   1.000
_cell.angle_alpha   90.00
_cell.angle_beta   90.00
_cell.angle_gamma   90.00
#
_symmetry.space_group_name_H-M   'P 1'
#
loop_
_entity.id
_entity.type
_entity.pdbx_description
1 polymer ?
#
loop_
_entity_poly.entity_id
_entity_poly.type
_entity_poly.pdbx_seq_one_letter_code
_entity_poly.pdbx_strand_id
1 'polypeptide(L)'
;MINVSIAGIGGQGSVLAAKILAQAAEAKGWQVRTAETIGMAQRGGNVMSHVRMGNRGEVVHSPLPAKGSVDMIIALEPGEGARALPFLKKDGVLVVPKSGIAPTAVNPKAAEYDPQLLIEEMINKGIHVV
;
A
#
# COMPACT_ATOMS: atom_id res chain seq x y z
N MET A 1 -13.93 11.55 1.84
CA MET A 1 -12.45 11.48 1.70
C MET A 1 -12.04 10.08 1.27
N ILE A 2 -11.10 10.00 0.36
CA ILE A 2 -10.56 8.72 -0.11
C ILE A 2 -9.09 8.63 0.29
N ASN A 3 -8.72 7.55 0.95
CA ASN A 3 -7.35 7.27 1.37
C ASN A 3 -6.85 6.03 0.64
N VAL A 4 -5.75 6.19 -0.11
CA VAL A 4 -5.10 5.10 -0.82
C VAL A 4 -3.65 5.00 -0.35
N SER A 5 -3.21 3.80 -0.05
CA SER A 5 -1.80 3.56 0.27
C SER A 5 -1.21 2.58 -0.73
N ILE A 6 0.01 2.85 -1.15
CA ILE A 6 0.73 2.00 -2.10
C ILE A 6 1.94 1.44 -1.37
N ALA A 7 1.96 0.13 -1.21
CA ALA A 7 2.99 -0.57 -0.46
C ALA A 7 3.90 -1.36 -1.40
N GLY A 8 5.20 -1.21 -1.23
CA GLY A 8 6.16 -1.91 -2.05
C GLY A 8 7.54 -1.95 -1.42
N ILE A 9 8.46 -2.57 -2.14
CA ILE A 9 9.87 -2.56 -1.80
C ILE A 9 10.52 -1.40 -2.54
N GLY A 10 11.55 -0.81 -1.97
CA GLY A 10 12.26 0.29 -2.61
C GLY A 10 12.64 -0.04 -4.06
N GLY A 11 12.39 0.87 -4.98
CA GLY A 11 12.66 0.69 -6.41
C GLY A 11 11.52 0.10 -7.23
N GLN A 12 10.40 -0.27 -6.62
CA GLN A 12 9.25 -0.80 -7.37
C GLN A 12 8.35 0.27 -7.98
N GLY A 13 8.62 1.54 -7.73
CA GLY A 13 7.83 2.61 -8.33
C GLY A 13 6.62 3.06 -7.54
N SER A 14 6.52 2.71 -6.26
CA SER A 14 5.39 3.13 -5.41
C SER A 14 5.27 4.65 -5.30
N VAL A 15 6.41 5.35 -5.23
CA VAL A 15 6.45 6.82 -5.17
C VAL A 15 5.91 7.43 -6.45
N LEU A 16 6.30 6.89 -7.61
CA LEU A 16 5.83 7.36 -8.90
C LEU A 16 4.33 7.11 -9.06
N ALA A 17 3.86 5.93 -8.67
CA ALA A 17 2.44 5.60 -8.72
C ALA A 17 1.61 6.57 -7.86
N ALA A 18 2.10 6.89 -6.66
CA ALA A 18 1.45 7.85 -5.79
C ALA A 18 1.38 9.25 -6.41
N LYS A 19 2.46 9.68 -7.08
CA LYS A 19 2.48 10.97 -7.77
C LYS A 19 1.46 11.03 -8.89
N ILE A 20 1.35 9.96 -9.68
CA ILE A 20 0.39 9.89 -10.77
C ILE A 20 -1.04 9.97 -10.23
N LEU A 21 -1.33 9.23 -9.18
CA LEU A 21 -2.65 9.26 -8.55
C LEU A 21 -2.98 10.64 -7.99
N ALA A 22 -2.02 11.27 -7.33
CA ALA A 22 -2.19 12.61 -6.77
C ALA A 22 -2.47 13.64 -7.87
N GLN A 23 -1.72 13.60 -8.97
CA GLN A 23 -1.92 14.50 -10.11
C GLN A 23 -3.30 14.31 -10.74
N ALA A 24 -3.76 13.08 -10.87
CA ALA A 24 -5.08 12.79 -11.40
C ALA A 24 -6.18 13.35 -10.50
N ALA A 25 -6.03 13.24 -9.19
CA ALA A 25 -7.00 13.80 -8.24
C ALA A 25 -7.01 15.34 -8.28
N GLU A 26 -5.84 15.96 -8.34
CA GLU A 26 -5.73 17.41 -8.45
C GLU A 26 -6.37 17.91 -9.74
N ALA A 27 -6.24 17.19 -10.84
CA ALA A 27 -6.88 17.53 -12.10
C ALA A 27 -8.41 17.53 -12.01
N LYS A 28 -8.97 16.78 -11.07
CA LYS A 28 -10.40 16.79 -10.77
C LYS A 28 -10.83 17.93 -9.82
N GLY A 29 -9.88 18.73 -9.37
CA GLY A 29 -10.14 19.77 -8.40
C GLY A 29 -10.18 19.31 -6.95
N TRP A 30 -9.75 18.09 -6.68
CA TRP A 30 -9.71 17.57 -5.31
C TRP A 30 -8.48 18.09 -4.58
N GLN A 31 -8.60 18.26 -3.28
CA GLN A 31 -7.45 18.54 -2.45
C GLN A 31 -6.72 17.22 -2.17
N VAL A 32 -5.40 17.22 -2.31
CA VAL A 32 -4.59 16.01 -2.14
C VAL A 32 -3.39 16.29 -1.23
N ARG A 33 -3.10 15.34 -0.36
CA ARG A 33 -1.86 15.33 0.38
C ARG A 33 -1.21 13.95 0.27
N THR A 34 0.10 13.95 0.12
CA THR A 34 0.89 12.73 0.01
C THR A 34 1.98 12.70 1.07
N ALA A 35 2.31 11.49 1.50
CA ALA A 35 3.44 11.25 2.39
C ALA A 35 4.01 9.88 2.13
N GLU A 36 5.25 9.67 2.54
CA GLU A 36 5.92 8.39 2.41
C GLU A 36 6.45 7.96 3.76
N THR A 37 6.33 6.68 4.04
CA THR A 37 6.97 6.06 5.19
C THR A 37 7.93 5.01 4.67
N ILE A 38 9.16 5.06 5.15
CA ILE A 38 10.23 4.17 4.70
C ILE A 38 10.60 3.27 5.88
N GLY A 39 10.63 1.97 5.63
CA GLY A 39 11.03 1.01 6.65
C GLY A 39 12.51 1.15 7.01
N MET A 40 12.85 0.75 8.21
CA MET A 40 14.21 0.86 8.75
C MET A 40 15.18 -0.21 8.22
N ALA A 41 14.72 -1.07 7.31
CA ALA A 41 15.58 -2.08 6.72
C ALA A 41 16.69 -1.42 5.88
N GLN A 42 17.91 -1.89 6.04
CA GLN A 42 19.07 -1.31 5.40
C GLN A 42 19.15 -1.56 3.89
N ARG A 43 18.49 -2.58 3.39
CA ARG A 43 18.50 -2.93 1.96
C ARG A 43 17.11 -3.33 1.52
N GLY A 44 16.64 -2.70 0.45
CA GLY A 44 15.34 -3.03 -0.08
C GLY A 44 14.24 -2.86 0.94
N GLY A 45 14.34 -1.85 1.81
CA GLY A 45 13.33 -1.58 2.82
C GLY A 45 11.98 -1.32 2.19
N ASN A 46 10.93 -1.63 2.92
CA ASN A 46 9.58 -1.35 2.47
C ASN A 46 9.34 0.15 2.40
N VAL A 47 8.63 0.56 1.36
CA VAL A 47 8.20 1.94 1.16
C VAL A 47 6.68 1.92 1.07
N MET A 48 6.04 2.79 1.83
CA MET A 48 4.61 2.96 1.79
C MET A 48 4.30 4.41 1.46
N SER A 49 3.63 4.60 0.34
CA SER A 49 3.23 5.93 -0.13
C SER A 49 1.75 6.11 0.13
N HIS A 50 1.39 7.20 0.80
CA HIS A 50 0.01 7.48 1.17
C HIS A 50 -0.52 8.63 0.32
N VAL A 51 -1.71 8.48 -0.23
CA VAL A 51 -2.40 9.54 -0.97
C VAL A 51 -3.76 9.74 -0.32
N ARG A 52 -3.97 10.93 0.23
CA ARG A 52 -5.23 11.29 0.85
C ARG A 52 -5.92 12.36 0.00
N MET A 53 -7.15 12.08 -0.39
CA MET A 53 -7.89 12.88 -1.36
C MET A 53 -9.22 13.33 -0.80
N GLY A 54 -9.45 14.64 -0.79
CA GLY A 54 -10.73 15.23 -0.40
C GLY A 54 -11.64 15.32 -1.62
N ASN A 55 -12.39 14.26 -1.89
CA ASN A 55 -13.20 14.12 -3.11
C ASN A 55 -14.58 14.80 -3.05
N ARG A 56 -14.92 15.38 -1.90
CA ARG A 56 -16.22 16.06 -1.69
C ARG A 56 -16.04 17.47 -1.15
N GLY A 57 -15.02 18.17 -1.60
CA GLY A 57 -14.68 19.49 -1.07
C GLY A 57 -14.05 19.48 0.31
N GLU A 58 -13.67 18.32 0.79
CA GLU A 58 -13.06 18.15 2.11
C GLU A 58 -11.63 18.68 2.14
N VAL A 59 -11.24 19.26 3.27
CA VAL A 59 -9.87 19.68 3.50
C VAL A 59 -9.09 18.51 4.11
N VAL A 60 -7.94 18.22 3.55
CA VAL A 60 -7.06 17.18 4.07
C VAL A 60 -5.99 17.85 4.93
N HIS A 61 -6.10 17.68 6.25
CA HIS A 61 -5.22 18.36 7.20
C HIS A 61 -3.90 17.63 7.46
N SER A 62 -3.86 16.31 7.25
CA SER A 62 -2.68 15.51 7.49
C SER A 62 -2.42 14.58 6.31
N PRO A 63 -1.15 14.41 5.87
CA PRO A 63 -0.83 13.48 4.79
C PRO A 63 -0.80 12.01 5.23
N LEU A 64 -0.69 11.73 6.53
CA LEU A 64 -0.64 10.36 7.04
C LEU A 64 -2.01 9.89 7.48
N PRO A 65 -2.50 8.76 6.95
CA PRO A 65 -3.77 8.20 7.38
C PRO A 65 -3.63 7.54 8.75
N ALA A 66 -4.71 7.54 9.52
CA ALA A 66 -4.77 6.75 10.73
C ALA A 66 -4.87 5.26 10.39
N LYS A 67 -4.42 4.41 11.31
CA LYS A 67 -4.60 2.97 11.16
C LYS A 67 -6.09 2.64 11.05
N GLY A 68 -6.42 1.73 10.16
CA GLY A 68 -7.81 1.33 9.94
C GLY A 68 -8.64 2.32 9.15
N SER A 69 -8.02 3.30 8.48
CA SER A 69 -8.75 4.33 7.73
C SER A 69 -8.52 4.30 6.22
N VAL A 70 -7.66 3.43 5.74
CA VAL A 70 -7.31 3.39 4.32
C VAL A 70 -8.36 2.60 3.53
N ASP A 71 -8.92 3.22 2.50
CA ASP A 71 -9.96 2.62 1.66
C ASP A 71 -9.41 1.53 0.75
N MET A 72 -8.22 1.75 0.21
CA MET A 72 -7.58 0.83 -0.71
C MET A 72 -6.08 0.78 -0.48
N ILE A 73 -5.54 -0.41 -0.41
CA ILE A 73 -4.10 -0.62 -0.43
C ILE A 73 -3.75 -1.27 -1.75
N ILE A 74 -2.83 -0.64 -2.49
CA ILE A 74 -2.27 -1.21 -3.70
C ILE A 74 -0.89 -1.73 -3.33
N ALA A 75 -0.75 -3.04 -3.26
CA ALA A 75 0.53 -3.66 -2.92
C ALA A 75 1.23 -4.08 -4.20
N LEU A 76 2.46 -3.65 -4.37
CA LEU A 76 3.29 -4.05 -5.50
C LEU A 76 3.98 -5.39 -5.23
N GLU A 77 3.88 -5.86 -3.98
CA GLU A 77 4.44 -7.12 -3.54
C GLU A 77 3.54 -7.67 -2.41
N PRO A 78 3.12 -8.96 -2.46
CA PRO A 78 2.17 -9.50 -1.49
C PRO A 78 2.58 -9.41 -0.03
N GLY A 79 3.85 -9.62 0.28
CA GLY A 79 4.33 -9.51 1.66
C GLY A 79 4.20 -8.10 2.22
N GLU A 80 4.45 -7.09 1.40
CA GLU A 80 4.27 -5.70 1.80
C GLU A 80 2.79 -5.35 1.94
N GLY A 81 1.93 -5.96 1.12
CA GLY A 81 0.49 -5.84 1.29
C GLY A 81 0.04 -6.37 2.65
N ALA A 82 0.55 -7.53 3.04
CA ALA A 82 0.23 -8.10 4.35
C ALA A 82 0.68 -7.20 5.50
N ARG A 83 1.86 -6.60 5.40
CA ARG A 83 2.38 -5.68 6.42
C ARG A 83 1.56 -4.40 6.53
N ALA A 84 0.91 -3.99 5.45
CA ALA A 84 0.10 -2.78 5.41
C ALA A 84 -1.32 -2.98 5.93
N LEU A 85 -1.76 -4.21 6.17
CA LEU A 85 -3.12 -4.52 6.59
C LEU A 85 -3.62 -3.73 7.81
N PRO A 86 -2.80 -3.40 8.81
CA PRO A 86 -3.27 -2.58 9.92
C PRO A 86 -3.83 -1.21 9.52
N PHE A 87 -3.45 -0.70 8.35
CA PHE A 87 -3.97 0.56 7.82
C PHE A 87 -5.30 0.41 7.10
N LEU A 88 -5.61 -0.79 6.60
CA LEU A 88 -6.81 -1.02 5.82
C LEU A 88 -8.05 -0.93 6.70
N LYS A 89 -9.05 -0.16 6.25
CA LYS A 89 -10.31 -0.07 6.98
C LYS A 89 -11.12 -1.36 6.81
N LYS A 90 -12.07 -1.57 7.70
CA LYS A 90 -13.06 -2.62 7.53
C LYS A 90 -13.76 -2.40 6.18
N ASP A 91 -13.91 -3.45 5.40
CA ASP A 91 -14.46 -3.42 4.05
C ASP A 91 -13.59 -2.71 3.01
N GLY A 92 -12.36 -2.36 3.35
CA GLY A 92 -11.39 -1.85 2.38
C GLY A 92 -10.90 -2.93 1.42
N VAL A 93 -10.27 -2.49 0.35
CA VAL A 93 -9.80 -3.38 -0.72
C VAL A 93 -8.28 -3.44 -0.74
N LEU A 94 -7.74 -4.65 -0.85
CA LEU A 94 -6.32 -4.89 -1.09
C LEU A 94 -6.12 -5.36 -2.51
N VAL A 95 -5.38 -4.61 -3.31
CA VAL A 95 -4.98 -4.99 -4.67
C VAL A 95 -3.55 -5.50 -4.61
N VAL A 96 -3.32 -6.69 -5.12
CA VAL A 96 -2.02 -7.35 -4.99
C VAL A 96 -1.72 -8.20 -6.22
N PRO A 97 -0.46 -8.25 -6.69
CA PRO A 97 -0.09 -9.14 -7.78
C PRO A 97 -0.04 -10.59 -7.29
N LYS A 98 -0.26 -11.52 -8.20
CA LYS A 98 -0.23 -12.96 -7.89
C LYS A 98 1.17 -13.48 -7.57
N SER A 99 2.20 -12.81 -8.08
CA SER A 99 3.59 -13.20 -7.88
C SER A 99 4.34 -12.08 -7.16
N GLY A 100 5.22 -12.46 -6.24
CA GLY A 100 6.02 -11.52 -5.49
C GLY A 100 7.51 -11.70 -5.78
N ILE A 101 8.27 -10.69 -5.39
CA ILE A 101 9.72 -10.78 -5.39
C ILE A 101 10.12 -11.42 -4.06
N ALA A 102 10.68 -12.62 -4.12
CA ALA A 102 11.20 -13.26 -2.94
C ALA A 102 12.51 -12.58 -2.54
N PRO A 103 12.64 -12.04 -1.32
CA PRO A 103 13.89 -11.42 -0.88
C PRO A 103 14.96 -12.46 -0.52
N THR A 104 15.05 -13.52 -1.30
CA THR A 104 15.91 -14.68 -1.04
C THR A 104 17.39 -14.35 -1.04
N ALA A 105 17.79 -13.30 -1.74
CA ALA A 105 19.18 -12.88 -1.80
C ALA A 105 19.67 -12.27 -0.47
N VAL A 106 18.76 -11.91 0.41
CA VAL A 106 19.08 -11.17 1.64
C VAL A 106 18.81 -12.00 2.90
N ASN A 107 17.87 -12.93 2.85
CA ASN A 107 17.47 -13.73 4.01
C ASN A 107 17.15 -15.16 3.61
N PRO A 108 17.91 -16.16 4.12
CA PRO A 108 17.65 -17.57 3.80
C PRO A 108 16.23 -18.04 4.18
N LYS A 109 15.63 -17.46 5.21
CA LYS A 109 14.24 -17.78 5.60
C LYS A 109 13.23 -17.33 4.58
N ALA A 110 13.59 -16.38 3.72
CA ALA A 110 12.72 -15.92 2.64
C ALA A 110 12.53 -16.98 1.56
N ALA A 111 13.34 -18.03 1.54
CA ALA A 111 13.14 -19.17 0.63
C ALA A 111 11.81 -19.90 0.89
N GLU A 112 11.24 -19.75 2.07
CA GLU A 112 9.93 -20.31 2.42
C GLU A 112 8.77 -19.39 2.05
N TYR A 113 9.04 -18.21 1.52
CA TYR A 113 8.03 -17.24 1.16
C TYR A 113 7.23 -17.70 -0.05
N ASP A 114 5.94 -17.91 0.13
CA ASP A 114 5.01 -18.28 -0.92
C ASP A 114 3.93 -17.21 -1.06
N PRO A 115 4.00 -16.37 -2.11
CA PRO A 115 3.01 -15.32 -2.31
C PRO A 115 1.58 -15.83 -2.44
N GLN A 116 1.39 -16.97 -3.10
CA GLN A 116 0.06 -17.55 -3.29
C GLN A 116 -0.56 -17.97 -1.96
N LEU A 117 0.23 -18.61 -1.11
CA LEU A 117 -0.24 -19.04 0.20
C LEU A 117 -0.60 -17.84 1.06
N LEU A 118 0.20 -16.78 1.02
CA LEU A 118 -0.05 -15.56 1.77
C LEU A 118 -1.37 -14.91 1.32
N ILE A 119 -1.62 -14.84 0.01
CA ILE A 119 -2.85 -14.30 -0.53
C ILE A 119 -4.05 -15.11 -0.05
N GLU A 120 -3.95 -16.46 -0.08
CA GLU A 120 -5.00 -17.34 0.39
C GLU A 120 -5.29 -17.13 1.88
N GLU A 121 -4.27 -16.97 2.69
CA GLU A 121 -4.43 -16.69 4.12
C GLU A 121 -5.17 -15.37 4.36
N MET A 122 -4.86 -14.34 3.59
CA MET A 122 -5.53 -13.06 3.70
C MET A 122 -7.01 -13.16 3.33
N ILE A 123 -7.31 -13.87 2.26
CA ILE A 123 -8.70 -14.12 1.82
C ILE A 123 -9.46 -14.88 2.91
N ASN A 124 -8.83 -15.90 3.51
CA ASN A 124 -9.45 -16.71 4.56
C ASN A 124 -9.73 -15.89 5.82
N LYS A 125 -9.00 -14.83 6.06
CA LYS A 125 -9.24 -13.92 7.18
C LYS A 125 -10.28 -12.85 6.90
N GLY A 126 -10.93 -12.91 5.73
CA GLY A 126 -11.99 -11.98 5.36
C GLY A 126 -11.52 -10.70 4.69
N ILE A 127 -10.27 -10.63 4.25
CA ILE A 127 -9.75 -9.48 3.52
C ILE A 127 -10.27 -9.54 2.08
N HIS A 128 -10.81 -8.41 1.60
CA HIS A 128 -11.23 -8.30 0.20
C HIS A 128 -9.99 -8.08 -0.67
N VAL A 129 -9.53 -9.14 -1.32
CA VAL A 129 -8.33 -9.12 -2.16
C VAL A 129 -8.73 -9.16 -3.63
N VAL A 130 -8.10 -8.29 -4.38
CA VAL A 130 -8.32 -8.21 -5.85
C VAL A 130 -7.00 -8.45 -6.58
#